data_f470b43d6b275e823c39df7d24aec459
#
_entry.id   f470b43d6b275e823c39df7d24aec459
#
_cell.length_a   1.000
_cell.length_b   1.000
_cell.length_c   1.000
_cell.angle_alpha   90.00
_cell.angle_beta   90.00
_cell.angle_gamma   90.00
#
_symmetry.space_group_name_H-M   'P 1'
#
loop_
_entity.id
_entity.type
_entity.pdbx_description
1 polymer ?
#
loop_
_entity_poly.entity_id
_entity_poly.type
_entity_poly.pdbx_seq_one_letter_code
_entity_poly.pdbx_strand_id
1 'polypeptide(L)'
;PDLKRELEALGFHRFLETEDSVKHRISGPKGDLDVMIIALRAPADGPIGDSGLILSDGVTTIFNMNDSRPLTLDSLESEFGGVDVHLTQYSGAIWYPMVYDMPQRAKEAFGTQKRQRGMDRCRQYIADVGATWVIPSAGPPCFLDPELRYLNDDHGDPANIFPDQMVFLEQLRMHGQDGGLLMIPGTVADFTGSQLNSLTHPIPVDEVEKIFTTGKADYIASYAQRMAPVLAAEKAGWAPAAGEPLLEPIRARFEPIMLASDQICDGIGYPVELKMGPETVVVDFPKRTVREPIPDEKFRYGFEIAPELVRTVLRDNEPDWVNTIFLSTRFRAWRVGGYNEYLYTFFKCLTDERVAYADGWFAEAHDDTSTITLDGWEVQRRCPHLKADLARFGVVEGTTLTCNLHGWAWDLKTGRCLTSKGHPLRCSPT
;
A
#
# COMPACT_ATOMS: atom_id res chain seq x y z
N PRO A 1 5.07 9.14 -19.08
CA PRO A 1 5.35 10.48 -19.66
C PRO A 1 5.61 11.52 -18.56
N ASP A 2 4.79 11.56 -17.50
CA ASP A 2 4.89 12.60 -16.46
C ASP A 2 6.13 12.46 -15.61
N LEU A 3 6.49 11.27 -15.15
CA LEU A 3 7.70 11.04 -14.36
C LEU A 3 8.97 11.51 -15.08
N LYS A 4 9.09 11.21 -16.39
CA LYS A 4 10.23 11.63 -17.18
C LYS A 4 10.33 13.16 -17.25
N ARG A 5 9.22 13.84 -17.52
CA ARG A 5 9.14 15.31 -17.55
C ARG A 5 9.56 15.93 -16.22
N GLU A 6 9.06 15.39 -15.10
CA GLU A 6 9.44 15.89 -13.76
C GLU A 6 10.92 15.65 -13.45
N LEU A 7 11.47 14.50 -13.84
CA LEU A 7 12.90 14.21 -13.70
C LEU A 7 13.76 15.14 -14.58
N GLU A 8 13.30 15.44 -15.80
CA GLU A 8 13.97 16.41 -16.68
C GLU A 8 14.00 17.81 -16.05
N ALA A 9 12.90 18.24 -15.41
CA ALA A 9 12.83 19.50 -14.68
C ALA A 9 13.80 19.55 -13.48
N LEU A 10 14.11 18.39 -12.88
CA LEU A 10 15.12 18.25 -11.81
C LEU A 10 16.55 18.13 -12.34
N GLY A 11 16.77 18.17 -13.65
CA GLY A 11 18.09 18.14 -14.29
C GLY A 11 18.59 16.76 -14.69
N PHE A 12 17.76 15.72 -14.64
CA PHE A 12 18.10 14.40 -15.20
C PHE A 12 17.88 14.41 -16.71
N HIS A 13 18.90 14.01 -17.51
CA HIS A 13 18.84 14.05 -18.97
C HIS A 13 19.15 12.69 -19.64
N ARG A 14 19.46 11.68 -18.83
CA ARG A 14 19.73 10.33 -19.31
C ARG A 14 18.78 9.35 -18.62
N PHE A 15 18.01 8.65 -19.43
CA PHE A 15 16.98 7.72 -18.96
C PHE A 15 17.25 6.33 -19.55
N LEU A 16 17.11 5.31 -18.73
CA LEU A 16 16.98 3.94 -19.14
C LEU A 16 15.51 3.56 -19.02
N GLU A 17 14.82 3.46 -20.14
CA GLU A 17 13.47 2.94 -20.18
C GLU A 17 13.53 1.43 -20.05
N THR A 18 12.88 0.88 -19.02
CA THR A 18 12.91 -0.55 -18.72
C THR A 18 11.54 -1.18 -19.01
N GLU A 19 11.56 -2.42 -19.48
CA GLU A 19 10.39 -3.28 -19.52
C GLU A 19 10.30 -4.09 -18.24
N ASP A 20 9.06 -4.49 -17.86
CA ASP A 20 8.81 -5.31 -16.68
C ASP A 20 9.57 -6.65 -16.78
N SER A 21 10.33 -6.96 -15.74
CA SER A 21 11.10 -8.20 -15.59
C SER A 21 12.15 -8.45 -16.71
N VAL A 22 12.62 -7.39 -17.34
CA VAL A 22 13.71 -7.44 -18.33
C VAL A 22 15.00 -6.90 -17.73
N LYS A 23 16.06 -7.70 -17.78
CA LYS A 23 17.38 -7.31 -17.30
C LYS A 23 18.09 -6.39 -18.29
N HIS A 24 18.59 -5.27 -17.80
CA HIS A 24 19.38 -4.30 -18.55
C HIS A 24 20.77 -4.17 -17.94
N ARG A 25 21.77 -3.95 -18.77
CA ARG A 25 23.15 -3.71 -18.34
C ARG A 25 23.53 -2.24 -18.49
N ILE A 26 24.02 -1.65 -17.42
CA ILE A 26 24.57 -0.29 -17.40
C ILE A 26 26.08 -0.40 -17.23
N SER A 27 26.85 0.02 -18.24
CA SER A 27 28.31 0.03 -18.16
C SER A 27 28.82 1.33 -17.54
N GLY A 28 29.73 1.22 -16.60
CA GLY A 28 30.34 2.34 -15.89
C GLY A 28 31.84 2.20 -15.72
N PRO A 29 32.54 3.29 -15.34
CA PRO A 29 34.00 3.29 -15.20
C PRO A 29 34.50 2.41 -14.04
N LYS A 30 33.63 1.95 -13.15
CA LYS A 30 33.95 1.06 -12.02
C LYS A 30 33.47 -0.37 -12.22
N GLY A 31 32.89 -0.68 -13.36
CA GLY A 31 32.30 -1.98 -13.70
C GLY A 31 30.90 -1.86 -14.26
N ASP A 32 30.34 -2.97 -14.64
CA ASP A 32 28.98 -3.08 -15.13
C ASP A 32 28.02 -3.31 -13.97
N LEU A 33 26.80 -2.81 -14.12
CA LEU A 33 25.70 -3.02 -13.20
C LEU A 33 24.50 -3.59 -13.98
N ASP A 34 24.03 -4.76 -13.61
CA ASP A 34 22.79 -5.32 -14.11
C ASP A 34 21.62 -4.78 -13.29
N VAL A 35 20.59 -4.32 -13.98
CA VAL A 35 19.40 -3.67 -13.40
C VAL A 35 18.14 -4.33 -13.95
N MET A 36 17.16 -4.62 -13.10
CA MET A 36 15.83 -5.09 -13.52
C MET A 36 14.76 -4.46 -12.64
N ILE A 37 13.63 -4.12 -13.25
CA ILE A 37 12.42 -3.66 -12.55
C ILE A 37 11.39 -4.77 -12.61
N ILE A 38 10.79 -5.11 -11.46
CA ILE A 38 9.61 -5.98 -11.38
C ILE A 38 8.42 -5.09 -11.03
N ALA A 39 7.51 -4.90 -11.98
CA ALA A 39 6.37 -4.03 -11.82
C ALA A 39 5.19 -4.75 -11.15
N LEU A 40 4.48 -4.05 -10.29
CA LEU A 40 3.16 -4.47 -9.82
C LEU A 40 2.09 -4.01 -10.83
N ARG A 41 1.55 -4.96 -11.57
CA ARG A 41 0.44 -4.74 -12.50
C ARG A 41 -0.89 -4.97 -11.80
N ALA A 42 -1.40 -3.95 -11.13
CA ALA A 42 -2.70 -4.00 -10.47
C ALA A 42 -3.55 -2.79 -10.86
N PRO A 43 -4.90 -2.92 -10.93
CA PRO A 43 -5.76 -1.84 -11.43
C PRO A 43 -5.69 -0.58 -10.59
N ALA A 44 -5.66 -0.74 -9.26
CA ALA A 44 -5.56 0.39 -8.34
C ALA A 44 -4.22 1.13 -8.42
N ASP A 45 -3.18 0.48 -8.93
CA ASP A 45 -1.86 1.08 -9.10
C ASP A 45 -1.71 1.71 -10.49
N GLY A 46 -2.57 1.30 -11.44
CA GLY A 46 -2.67 1.89 -12.77
C GLY A 46 -1.33 1.94 -13.51
N PRO A 47 -1.13 2.93 -14.39
CA PRO A 47 0.12 3.11 -15.13
C PRO A 47 1.29 3.62 -14.25
N ILE A 48 1.06 3.89 -12.96
CA ILE A 48 2.03 4.37 -11.97
C ILE A 48 2.06 3.45 -10.74
N GLY A 49 1.93 2.16 -10.93
CA GLY A 49 2.03 1.16 -9.88
C GLY A 49 3.42 1.08 -9.26
N ASP A 50 3.50 0.49 -8.07
CA ASP A 50 4.75 0.23 -7.37
C ASP A 50 5.60 -0.78 -8.13
N SER A 51 6.92 -0.72 -7.92
CA SER A 51 7.86 -1.67 -8.51
C SER A 51 9.01 -2.00 -7.57
N GLY A 52 9.53 -3.22 -7.70
CA GLY A 52 10.78 -3.62 -7.06
C GLY A 52 11.96 -3.41 -7.99
N LEU A 53 13.12 -3.07 -7.42
CA LEU A 53 14.37 -2.82 -8.14
C LEU A 53 15.40 -3.88 -7.78
N ILE A 54 15.94 -4.57 -8.78
CA ILE A 54 17.07 -5.48 -8.64
C ILE A 54 18.32 -4.80 -9.18
N LEU A 55 19.42 -4.92 -8.44
CA LEU A 55 20.75 -4.43 -8.80
C LEU A 55 21.77 -5.56 -8.60
N SER A 56 22.64 -5.81 -9.56
CA SER A 56 23.73 -6.79 -9.42
C SER A 56 25.00 -6.31 -10.13
N ASP A 57 26.14 -6.45 -9.45
CA ASP A 57 27.48 -6.26 -10.06
C ASP A 57 28.07 -7.56 -10.63
N GLY A 58 27.25 -8.62 -10.68
CA GLY A 58 27.64 -9.95 -11.13
C GLY A 58 28.19 -10.84 -10.00
N VAL A 59 28.37 -10.30 -8.78
CA VAL A 59 28.78 -11.03 -7.58
C VAL A 59 27.76 -10.89 -6.48
N THR A 60 27.34 -9.66 -6.19
CA THR A 60 26.34 -9.35 -5.17
C THR A 60 25.05 -8.88 -5.82
N THR A 61 23.93 -9.48 -5.45
CA THR A 61 22.60 -9.14 -5.96
C THR A 61 21.73 -8.58 -4.84
N ILE A 62 21.20 -7.39 -5.03
CA ILE A 62 20.33 -6.68 -4.10
C ILE A 62 18.94 -6.55 -4.72
N PHE A 63 17.91 -6.96 -4.00
CA PHE A 63 16.53 -6.73 -4.37
C PHE A 63 15.87 -5.73 -3.39
N ASN A 64 15.64 -4.52 -3.86
CA ASN A 64 14.82 -3.55 -3.15
C ASN A 64 13.37 -3.69 -3.61
N MET A 65 12.61 -4.48 -2.89
CA MET A 65 11.18 -4.66 -3.12
C MET A 65 10.36 -3.48 -2.58
N ASN A 66 10.90 -2.71 -1.64
CA ASN A 66 10.25 -1.63 -0.90
C ASN A 66 8.82 -2.03 -0.44
N ASP A 67 7.76 -1.31 -0.81
CA ASP A 67 6.36 -1.62 -0.53
C ASP A 67 5.63 -2.28 -1.70
N SER A 68 6.31 -2.58 -2.80
CA SER A 68 5.72 -3.29 -3.93
C SER A 68 5.35 -4.74 -3.55
N ARG A 69 4.40 -5.30 -4.27
CA ARG A 69 3.88 -6.65 -4.02
C ARG A 69 3.80 -7.44 -5.32
N PRO A 70 4.96 -7.75 -5.93
CA PRO A 70 4.98 -8.45 -7.21
C PRO A 70 4.22 -9.79 -7.13
N LEU A 71 3.45 -10.07 -8.16
CA LEU A 71 2.65 -11.29 -8.23
C LEU A 71 3.51 -12.53 -8.54
N THR A 72 4.65 -12.34 -9.20
CA THR A 72 5.63 -13.38 -9.53
C THR A 72 7.04 -12.88 -9.29
N LEU A 73 7.95 -13.80 -8.97
CA LEU A 73 9.36 -13.56 -8.78
C LEU A 73 10.21 -14.51 -9.66
N ASP A 74 9.60 -15.17 -10.64
CA ASP A 74 10.23 -16.21 -11.44
C ASP A 74 11.49 -15.70 -12.19
N SER A 75 11.49 -14.41 -12.56
CA SER A 75 12.63 -13.77 -13.21
C SER A 75 13.85 -13.53 -12.31
N LEU A 76 13.71 -13.55 -10.97
CA LEU A 76 14.85 -13.36 -10.07
C LEU A 76 15.86 -14.50 -10.20
N GLU A 77 15.41 -15.74 -10.11
CA GLU A 77 16.27 -16.90 -10.17
C GLU A 77 16.83 -17.09 -11.59
N SER A 78 15.97 -16.98 -12.62
CA SER A 78 16.38 -17.19 -14.01
C SER A 78 17.39 -16.15 -14.52
N GLU A 79 17.29 -14.88 -14.06
CA GLU A 79 18.12 -13.79 -14.55
C GLU A 79 19.36 -13.49 -13.68
N PHE A 80 19.28 -13.76 -12.38
CA PHE A 80 20.34 -13.41 -11.42
C PHE A 80 20.88 -14.60 -10.62
N GLY A 81 20.24 -15.78 -10.68
CA GLY A 81 20.67 -16.97 -9.93
C GLY A 81 20.46 -16.89 -8.42
N GLY A 82 19.80 -15.84 -7.93
CA GLY A 82 19.50 -15.62 -6.52
C GLY A 82 19.66 -14.17 -6.07
N VAL A 83 19.36 -13.91 -4.82
CA VAL A 83 19.43 -12.59 -4.17
C VAL A 83 20.22 -12.72 -2.87
N ASP A 84 21.19 -11.84 -2.64
CA ASP A 84 21.98 -11.82 -1.40
C ASP A 84 21.31 -10.92 -0.34
N VAL A 85 20.77 -9.76 -0.76
CA VAL A 85 20.19 -8.75 0.13
C VAL A 85 18.77 -8.39 -0.32
N HIS A 86 17.79 -8.56 0.57
CA HIS A 86 16.40 -8.28 0.32
C HIS A 86 15.89 -7.15 1.21
N LEU A 87 15.54 -6.00 0.63
CA LEU A 87 14.84 -4.91 1.32
C LEU A 87 13.35 -5.05 1.08
N THR A 88 12.54 -5.11 2.15
CA THR A 88 11.10 -5.40 2.01
C THR A 88 10.26 -4.72 3.10
N GLN A 89 9.04 -4.34 2.74
CA GLN A 89 8.06 -3.77 3.65
C GLN A 89 7.40 -4.87 4.48
N TYR A 90 7.40 -4.69 5.79
CA TYR A 90 6.77 -5.58 6.78
C TYR A 90 5.57 -4.93 7.48
N SER A 91 5.51 -3.60 7.53
CA SER A 91 4.43 -2.83 8.17
C SER A 91 3.42 -2.31 7.14
N GLY A 92 2.24 -1.91 7.60
CA GLY A 92 1.26 -1.27 6.72
C GLY A 92 1.59 0.21 6.49
N ALA A 93 1.43 0.70 5.26
CA ALA A 93 1.24 2.12 4.96
C ALA A 93 -0.24 2.28 4.58
N ILE A 94 -1.15 2.20 5.57
CA ILE A 94 -2.59 2.18 5.34
C ILE A 94 -3.31 2.76 6.55
N TRP A 95 -4.51 3.27 6.35
CA TRP A 95 -5.34 3.94 7.35
C TRP A 95 -6.32 3.03 8.11
N TYR A 96 -6.69 1.87 7.56
CA TYR A 96 -7.62 0.93 8.19
C TYR A 96 -6.92 0.06 9.23
N PRO A 97 -7.47 -0.13 10.45
CA PRO A 97 -8.75 0.38 10.96
C PRO A 97 -8.64 1.72 11.72
N MET A 98 -7.46 2.36 11.77
CA MET A 98 -7.13 3.45 12.70
C MET A 98 -8.08 4.65 12.60
N VAL A 99 -8.41 5.09 11.39
CA VAL A 99 -9.26 6.25 11.12
C VAL A 99 -10.77 5.92 11.06
N TYR A 100 -11.13 4.64 11.19
CA TYR A 100 -12.53 4.23 11.11
C TYR A 100 -13.28 4.47 12.41
N ASP A 101 -14.52 4.96 12.28
CA ASP A 101 -15.47 5.05 13.38
C ASP A 101 -16.09 3.67 13.63
N MET A 102 -15.61 3.00 14.67
CA MET A 102 -16.07 1.68 15.10
C MET A 102 -15.75 1.48 16.59
N PRO A 103 -16.42 0.52 17.26
CA PRO A 103 -16.09 0.19 18.66
C PRO A 103 -14.62 -0.13 18.85
N GLN A 104 -14.00 0.41 19.91
CA GLN A 104 -12.56 0.25 20.19
C GLN A 104 -12.10 -1.21 20.14
N ARG A 105 -12.87 -2.13 20.75
CA ARG A 105 -12.57 -3.57 20.72
C ARG A 105 -12.51 -4.15 19.30
N ALA A 106 -13.35 -3.65 18.39
CA ALA A 106 -13.30 -4.08 16.98
C ALA A 106 -12.08 -3.51 16.29
N LYS A 107 -11.74 -2.25 16.58
CA LYS A 107 -10.54 -1.60 16.05
C LYS A 107 -9.27 -2.35 16.46
N GLU A 108 -9.15 -2.73 17.74
CA GLU A 108 -8.05 -3.53 18.26
C GLU A 108 -7.94 -4.91 17.57
N ALA A 109 -9.05 -5.63 17.47
CA ALA A 109 -9.07 -6.95 16.82
C ALA A 109 -8.64 -6.87 15.33
N PHE A 110 -9.17 -5.90 14.59
CA PHE A 110 -8.80 -5.69 13.20
C PHE A 110 -7.38 -5.18 13.03
N GLY A 111 -6.90 -4.31 13.92
CA GLY A 111 -5.53 -3.83 13.92
C GLY A 111 -4.53 -4.96 14.12
N THR A 112 -4.74 -5.78 15.17
CA THR A 112 -3.92 -6.97 15.46
C THR A 112 -3.86 -7.92 14.26
N GLN A 113 -5.04 -8.24 13.67
CA GLN A 113 -5.10 -9.13 12.51
C GLN A 113 -4.37 -8.51 11.29
N LYS A 114 -4.53 -7.21 11.05
CA LYS A 114 -3.88 -6.51 9.94
C LYS A 114 -2.37 -6.51 10.09
N ARG A 115 -1.88 -6.19 11.28
CA ARG A 115 -0.45 -6.21 11.64
C ARG A 115 0.14 -7.59 11.40
N GLN A 116 -0.48 -8.64 11.93
CA GLN A 116 0.01 -10.01 11.77
C GLN A 116 0.08 -10.42 10.29
N ARG A 117 -0.99 -10.19 9.53
CA ARG A 117 -1.01 -10.50 8.09
C ARG A 117 0.05 -9.75 7.30
N GLY A 118 0.38 -8.51 7.66
CA GLY A 118 1.47 -7.76 7.05
C GLY A 118 2.82 -8.45 7.23
N MET A 119 3.11 -8.87 8.47
CA MET A 119 4.34 -9.59 8.80
C MET A 119 4.39 -10.98 8.16
N ASP A 120 3.27 -11.72 8.15
CA ASP A 120 3.19 -13.06 7.53
C ASP A 120 3.45 -13.00 6.02
N ARG A 121 2.84 -12.04 5.33
CA ARG A 121 3.11 -11.79 3.92
C ARG A 121 4.57 -11.47 3.65
N CYS A 122 5.17 -10.60 4.48
CA CYS A 122 6.58 -10.25 4.34
C CYS A 122 7.47 -11.48 4.52
N ARG A 123 7.21 -12.31 5.53
CA ARG A 123 7.95 -13.57 5.74
C ARG A 123 7.80 -14.53 4.55
N GLN A 124 6.63 -14.58 3.91
CA GLN A 124 6.45 -15.38 2.69
C GLN A 124 7.35 -14.87 1.56
N TYR A 125 7.39 -13.55 1.30
CA TYR A 125 8.30 -12.99 0.30
C TYR A 125 9.78 -13.26 0.65
N ILE A 126 10.15 -13.17 1.93
CA ILE A 126 11.52 -13.47 2.37
C ILE A 126 11.86 -14.94 2.08
N ALA A 127 10.95 -15.88 2.36
CA ALA A 127 11.15 -17.30 2.06
C ALA A 127 11.23 -17.56 0.55
N ASP A 128 10.38 -16.89 -0.25
CA ASP A 128 10.35 -17.04 -1.71
C ASP A 128 11.61 -16.45 -2.38
N VAL A 129 12.13 -15.33 -1.88
CA VAL A 129 13.36 -14.70 -2.39
C VAL A 129 14.62 -15.45 -1.93
N GLY A 130 14.61 -16.00 -0.73
CA GLY A 130 15.70 -16.81 -0.17
C GLY A 130 16.99 -16.04 0.10
N ALA A 131 16.94 -14.72 0.24
CA ALA A 131 18.12 -13.89 0.49
C ALA A 131 18.77 -14.19 1.85
N THR A 132 20.10 -14.11 1.90
CA THR A 132 20.87 -14.28 3.15
C THR A 132 20.59 -13.12 4.11
N TRP A 133 20.51 -11.90 3.60
CA TRP A 133 20.34 -10.69 4.39
C TRP A 133 18.99 -10.05 4.11
N VAL A 134 18.26 -9.71 5.17
CA VAL A 134 16.94 -9.10 5.09
C VAL A 134 16.94 -7.75 5.82
N ILE A 135 16.54 -6.71 5.13
CA ILE A 135 16.46 -5.35 5.65
C ILE A 135 14.99 -4.92 5.68
N PRO A 136 14.34 -4.87 6.87
CA PRO A 136 13.01 -4.30 6.99
C PRO A 136 13.02 -2.83 6.58
N SER A 137 12.24 -2.47 5.57
CA SER A 137 12.23 -1.14 4.96
C SER A 137 10.81 -0.65 4.68
N ALA A 138 10.67 0.53 4.06
CA ALA A 138 9.40 1.12 3.65
C ALA A 138 8.34 1.16 4.77
N GLY A 139 8.73 1.52 5.98
CA GLY A 139 7.85 1.68 7.15
C GLY A 139 8.58 1.46 8.48
N PRO A 140 7.92 1.75 9.60
CA PRO A 140 6.59 2.38 9.70
C PRO A 140 6.62 3.88 9.36
N PRO A 141 5.47 4.49 9.01
CA PRO A 141 5.35 5.94 8.94
C PRO A 141 5.54 6.57 10.33
N CYS A 142 6.06 7.80 10.37
CA CYS A 142 6.20 8.56 11.62
C CYS A 142 5.25 9.76 11.60
N PHE A 143 4.32 9.80 12.54
CA PHE A 143 3.29 10.83 12.64
C PHE A 143 3.75 11.94 13.59
N LEU A 144 4.11 13.09 13.04
CA LEU A 144 4.71 14.21 13.77
C LEU A 144 3.69 15.29 14.16
N ASP A 145 2.56 15.38 13.44
CA ASP A 145 1.48 16.27 13.80
C ASP A 145 0.86 15.88 15.16
N PRO A 146 0.57 16.85 16.04
CA PRO A 146 -0.02 16.57 17.36
C PRO A 146 -1.29 15.73 17.29
N GLU A 147 -2.17 16.00 16.31
CA GLU A 147 -3.44 15.30 16.12
C GLU A 147 -3.30 13.85 15.63
N LEU A 148 -2.15 13.49 15.04
CA LEU A 148 -1.87 12.15 14.51
C LEU A 148 -0.88 11.38 15.38
N ARG A 149 -0.31 12.00 16.42
CA ARG A 149 0.75 11.41 17.23
C ARG A 149 0.39 10.08 17.87
N TYR A 150 -0.89 9.88 18.17
CA TYR A 150 -1.42 8.62 18.72
C TYR A 150 -1.26 7.42 17.79
N LEU A 151 -0.97 7.65 16.49
CA LEU A 151 -0.74 6.60 15.50
C LEU A 151 0.67 6.00 15.58
N ASN A 152 1.62 6.67 16.24
CA ASN A 152 2.93 6.08 16.49
C ASN A 152 2.78 4.96 17.52
N ASP A 153 3.51 3.86 17.32
CA ASP A 153 3.56 2.76 18.27
C ASP A 153 4.58 3.05 19.38
N ASP A 154 4.24 4.00 20.28
CA ASP A 154 5.16 4.44 21.36
C ASP A 154 5.28 3.42 22.49
N HIS A 155 4.32 2.49 22.61
CA HIS A 155 4.17 1.60 23.76
C HIS A 155 4.11 0.12 23.38
N GLY A 156 4.36 -0.23 22.11
CA GLY A 156 4.29 -1.61 21.64
C GLY A 156 2.88 -2.18 21.63
N ASP A 157 1.86 -1.34 21.35
CA ASP A 157 0.46 -1.77 21.24
C ASP A 157 0.30 -2.77 20.08
N PRO A 158 -0.04 -4.05 20.35
CA PRO A 158 -0.19 -5.07 19.33
C PRO A 158 -1.35 -4.77 18.36
N ALA A 159 -2.27 -3.89 18.71
CA ALA A 159 -3.35 -3.43 17.85
C ALA A 159 -2.91 -2.34 16.86
N ASN A 160 -1.80 -1.66 17.13
CA ASN A 160 -1.24 -0.67 16.21
C ASN A 160 -0.72 -1.37 14.95
N ILE A 161 -1.07 -0.84 13.78
CA ILE A 161 -0.71 -1.42 12.47
C ILE A 161 0.66 -0.96 11.96
N PHE A 162 1.37 -0.15 12.74
CA PHE A 162 2.65 0.46 12.39
C PHE A 162 3.78 -0.01 13.35
N PRO A 163 4.08 -1.33 13.41
CA PRO A 163 5.14 -1.84 14.28
C PRO A 163 6.52 -1.37 13.80
N ASP A 164 7.45 -1.21 14.75
CA ASP A 164 8.84 -0.91 14.44
C ASP A 164 9.59 -2.09 13.81
N GLN A 165 10.73 -1.79 13.16
CA GLN A 165 11.64 -2.77 12.59
C GLN A 165 12.07 -3.83 13.62
N MET A 166 12.37 -3.42 14.85
CA MET A 166 12.77 -4.34 15.92
C MET A 166 11.73 -5.41 16.21
N VAL A 167 10.44 -5.05 16.17
CA VAL A 167 9.35 -6.03 16.35
C VAL A 167 9.36 -7.07 15.23
N PHE A 168 9.59 -6.66 14.00
CA PHE A 168 9.65 -7.59 12.88
C PHE A 168 10.94 -8.43 12.88
N LEU A 169 12.09 -7.85 13.22
CA LEU A 169 13.35 -8.58 13.35
C LEU A 169 13.25 -9.67 14.42
N GLU A 170 12.57 -9.41 15.52
CA GLU A 170 12.30 -10.43 16.53
C GLU A 170 11.40 -11.55 15.99
N GLN A 171 10.36 -11.20 15.23
CA GLN A 171 9.52 -12.18 14.54
C GLN A 171 10.33 -13.06 13.56
N LEU A 172 11.28 -12.49 12.83
CA LEU A 172 12.16 -13.25 11.95
C LEU A 172 13.01 -14.26 12.73
N ARG A 173 13.64 -13.84 13.82
CA ARG A 173 14.45 -14.73 14.69
C ARG A 173 13.61 -15.87 15.28
N MET A 174 12.41 -15.57 15.77
CA MET A 174 11.49 -16.58 16.29
C MET A 174 11.10 -17.65 15.26
N HIS A 175 11.22 -17.34 13.96
CA HIS A 175 10.96 -18.26 12.85
C HIS A 175 12.25 -18.81 12.21
N GLY A 176 13.40 -18.67 12.87
CA GLY A 176 14.68 -19.24 12.43
C GLY A 176 15.34 -18.48 11.28
N GLN A 177 15.02 -17.21 11.10
CA GLN A 177 15.64 -16.33 10.10
C GLN A 177 16.55 -15.32 10.80
N ASP A 178 17.86 -15.60 10.84
CA ASP A 178 18.86 -14.83 11.58
C ASP A 178 19.52 -13.70 10.76
N GLY A 179 19.29 -13.66 9.43
CA GLY A 179 19.89 -12.66 8.51
C GLY A 179 19.24 -11.27 8.54
N GLY A 180 18.39 -10.99 9.53
CA GLY A 180 17.71 -9.70 9.65
C GLY A 180 18.62 -8.58 10.14
N LEU A 181 18.68 -7.46 9.44
CA LEU A 181 19.53 -6.30 9.75
C LEU A 181 18.69 -5.06 10.07
N LEU A 182 18.98 -4.42 11.20
CA LEU A 182 18.41 -3.12 11.52
C LEU A 182 19.19 -2.03 10.79
N MET A 183 18.51 -1.25 9.94
CA MET A 183 19.09 -0.08 9.29
C MET A 183 18.23 1.15 9.54
N ILE A 184 18.85 2.22 9.99
CA ILE A 184 18.25 3.54 10.15
C ILE A 184 18.78 4.48 9.05
N PRO A 185 18.13 5.61 8.76
CA PRO A 185 18.66 6.59 7.80
C PRO A 185 20.11 6.96 8.11
N GLY A 186 20.99 6.82 7.10
CA GLY A 186 22.43 7.05 7.23
C GLY A 186 23.25 5.82 7.64
N THR A 187 22.63 4.66 7.87
CA THR A 187 23.34 3.39 8.05
C THR A 187 23.99 2.96 6.73
N VAL A 188 25.25 2.53 6.81
CA VAL A 188 26.01 1.97 5.69
C VAL A 188 26.30 0.50 5.98
N ALA A 189 25.94 -0.37 5.05
CA ALA A 189 26.27 -1.78 5.05
C ALA A 189 27.13 -2.13 3.83
N ASP A 190 28.23 -2.83 4.04
CA ASP A 190 29.12 -3.32 2.98
C ASP A 190 28.85 -4.81 2.73
N PHE A 191 28.30 -5.12 1.56
CA PHE A 191 28.00 -6.48 1.09
C PHE A 191 28.96 -6.96 -0.02
N THR A 192 30.16 -6.38 -0.12
CA THR A 192 31.13 -6.79 -1.12
C THR A 192 31.42 -8.30 -1.06
N GLY A 193 31.27 -8.98 -2.19
CA GLY A 193 31.45 -10.43 -2.28
C GLY A 193 30.32 -11.24 -1.63
N SER A 194 29.11 -10.72 -1.63
CA SER A 194 27.90 -11.37 -1.06
C SER A 194 27.96 -11.63 0.46
N GLN A 195 28.89 -10.98 1.14
CA GLN A 195 29.08 -11.12 2.58
C GLN A 195 28.88 -9.76 3.28
N LEU A 196 28.30 -9.77 4.47
CA LEU A 196 28.24 -8.56 5.29
C LEU A 196 29.62 -8.32 5.92
N ASN A 197 30.41 -7.43 5.34
CA ASN A 197 31.75 -7.08 5.82
C ASN A 197 31.70 -6.04 6.94
N SER A 198 30.76 -5.10 6.87
CA SER A 198 30.56 -4.10 7.93
C SER A 198 29.13 -3.56 7.91
N LEU A 199 28.68 -3.13 9.10
CA LEU A 199 27.44 -2.39 9.32
C LEU A 199 27.75 -1.21 10.24
N THR A 200 27.62 0.01 9.74
CA THR A 200 27.96 1.22 10.48
C THR A 200 26.77 2.16 10.54
N HIS A 201 26.31 2.46 11.74
CA HIS A 201 25.25 3.45 11.97
C HIS A 201 25.81 4.87 12.09
N PRO A 202 25.01 5.91 11.79
CA PRO A 202 25.41 7.32 11.93
C PRO A 202 25.54 7.77 13.39
N ILE A 203 25.04 6.98 14.35
CA ILE A 203 25.09 7.18 15.79
C ILE A 203 25.51 5.86 16.46
N PRO A 204 25.99 5.87 17.73
CA PRO A 204 26.34 4.66 18.47
C PRO A 204 25.21 3.62 18.51
N VAL A 205 25.58 2.33 18.47
CA VAL A 205 24.60 1.21 18.40
C VAL A 205 23.66 1.21 19.62
N ASP A 206 24.14 1.50 20.80
CA ASP A 206 23.36 1.60 22.02
C ASP A 206 22.33 2.75 21.97
N GLU A 207 22.65 3.85 21.30
CA GLU A 207 21.70 4.93 21.03
C GLU A 207 20.65 4.50 19.99
N VAL A 208 21.03 3.74 18.96
CA VAL A 208 20.08 3.18 17.98
C VAL A 208 19.09 2.27 18.70
N GLU A 209 19.56 1.33 19.53
CA GLU A 209 18.70 0.42 20.28
C GLU A 209 17.76 1.17 21.25
N LYS A 210 18.25 2.22 21.87
CA LYS A 210 17.45 3.08 22.76
C LYS A 210 16.29 3.76 22.03
N ILE A 211 16.49 4.21 20.78
CA ILE A 211 15.43 4.83 19.97
C ILE A 211 14.24 3.88 19.79
N PHE A 212 14.48 2.58 19.64
CA PHE A 212 13.42 1.59 19.44
C PHE A 212 12.86 0.99 20.74
N THR A 213 13.35 1.43 21.89
CA THR A 213 12.96 0.92 23.20
C THR A 213 12.53 2.06 24.13
N THR A 214 13.33 2.37 25.13
CA THR A 214 12.98 3.32 26.20
C THR A 214 12.99 4.79 25.76
N GLY A 215 13.68 5.13 24.68
CA GLY A 215 13.84 6.51 24.18
C GLY A 215 12.91 6.88 23.03
N LYS A 216 11.99 6.00 22.58
CA LYS A 216 11.17 6.24 21.41
C LYS A 216 10.31 7.49 21.51
N ALA A 217 9.58 7.67 22.61
CA ALA A 217 8.71 8.83 22.81
C ALA A 217 9.49 10.15 22.77
N ASP A 218 10.67 10.20 23.40
CA ASP A 218 11.56 11.38 23.42
C ASP A 218 12.14 11.64 22.02
N TYR A 219 12.52 10.59 21.29
CA TYR A 219 12.99 10.72 19.91
C TYR A 219 11.93 11.30 18.99
N ILE A 220 10.70 10.78 19.04
CA ILE A 220 9.57 11.29 18.24
C ILE A 220 9.24 12.74 18.62
N ALA A 221 9.25 13.08 19.93
CA ALA A 221 9.00 14.44 20.38
C ALA A 221 10.06 15.42 19.86
N SER A 222 11.34 15.04 19.95
CA SER A 222 12.45 15.84 19.43
C SER A 222 12.37 15.99 17.89
N TYR A 223 12.01 14.91 17.19
CA TYR A 223 11.85 14.96 15.74
C TYR A 223 10.68 15.84 15.34
N ALA A 224 9.53 15.74 16.01
CA ALA A 224 8.38 16.61 15.77
C ALA A 224 8.73 18.08 15.98
N GLN A 225 9.50 18.42 17.01
CA GLN A 225 9.95 19.79 17.25
C GLN A 225 10.85 20.32 16.11
N ARG A 226 11.79 19.49 15.61
CA ARG A 226 12.64 19.88 14.47
C ARG A 226 11.84 20.08 13.19
N MET A 227 10.81 19.26 12.96
CA MET A 227 9.98 19.33 11.75
C MET A 227 8.82 20.32 11.84
N ALA A 228 8.53 20.88 13.00
CA ALA A 228 7.41 21.81 13.19
C ALA A 228 7.40 22.97 12.19
N PRO A 229 8.52 23.63 11.86
CA PRO A 229 8.54 24.70 10.84
C PRO A 229 8.19 24.20 9.44
N VAL A 230 8.63 22.99 9.08
CA VAL A 230 8.34 22.37 7.77
C VAL A 230 6.85 22.04 7.67
N LEU A 231 6.27 21.42 8.70
CA LEU A 231 4.85 21.13 8.77
C LEU A 231 3.99 22.39 8.75
N ALA A 232 4.43 23.45 9.43
CA ALA A 232 3.74 24.73 9.42
C ALA A 232 3.75 25.37 8.02
N ALA A 233 4.89 25.30 7.31
CA ALA A 233 5.01 25.81 5.95
C ALA A 233 4.12 25.02 4.97
N GLU A 234 4.08 23.70 5.11
CA GLU A 234 3.19 22.82 4.33
C GLU A 234 1.71 23.19 4.55
N LYS A 235 1.29 23.28 5.81
CA LYS A 235 -0.10 23.66 6.16
C LYS A 235 -0.46 25.09 5.71
N ALA A 236 0.50 26.00 5.69
CA ALA A 236 0.29 27.35 5.17
C ALA A 236 0.06 27.38 3.64
N GLY A 237 0.49 26.35 2.93
CA GLY A 237 0.23 26.15 1.50
C GLY A 237 -1.16 25.59 1.19
N TRP A 238 -1.88 25.09 2.18
CA TRP A 238 -3.23 24.55 1.98
C TRP A 238 -4.23 25.66 1.63
N ALA A 239 -5.29 25.29 0.92
CA ALA A 239 -6.39 26.22 0.66
C ALA A 239 -7.10 26.59 1.97
N PRO A 240 -7.70 27.79 2.07
CA PRO A 240 -8.51 28.17 3.22
C PRO A 240 -9.68 27.20 3.44
N ALA A 241 -10.02 26.92 4.70
CA ALA A 241 -11.19 26.11 5.04
C ALA A 241 -12.51 26.77 4.57
N ALA A 242 -12.61 28.09 4.65
CA ALA A 242 -13.73 28.87 4.15
C ALA A 242 -13.56 29.22 2.66
N GLY A 243 -14.65 29.21 1.90
CA GLY A 243 -14.67 29.54 0.47
C GLY A 243 -16.02 29.26 -0.15
N GLU A 244 -16.07 29.27 -1.48
CA GLU A 244 -17.27 28.87 -2.23
C GLU A 244 -17.72 27.44 -1.87
N PRO A 245 -19.02 27.12 -1.96
CA PRO A 245 -19.51 25.76 -1.70
C PRO A 245 -18.77 24.70 -2.49
N LEU A 246 -18.45 23.56 -1.85
CA LEU A 246 -17.67 22.48 -2.45
C LEU A 246 -18.48 21.58 -3.39
N LEU A 247 -19.81 21.70 -3.41
CA LEU A 247 -20.66 20.87 -4.28
C LEU A 247 -20.28 20.96 -5.76
N GLU A 248 -20.21 22.15 -6.30
CA GLU A 248 -19.91 22.35 -7.75
C GLU A 248 -18.47 21.96 -8.12
N PRO A 249 -17.43 22.31 -7.32
CA PRO A 249 -16.07 21.85 -7.61
C PRO A 249 -15.95 20.31 -7.58
N ILE A 250 -16.59 19.63 -6.62
CA ILE A 250 -16.58 18.16 -6.54
C ILE A 250 -17.37 17.56 -7.71
N ARG A 251 -18.52 18.15 -8.07
CA ARG A 251 -19.32 17.74 -9.21
C ARG A 251 -18.49 17.80 -10.49
N ALA A 252 -17.89 18.95 -10.76
CA ALA A 252 -17.07 19.17 -11.95
C ALA A 252 -15.89 18.18 -12.04
N ARG A 253 -15.35 17.75 -10.88
CA ARG A 253 -14.24 16.81 -10.81
C ARG A 253 -14.67 15.36 -10.98
N PHE A 254 -15.76 14.93 -10.32
CA PHE A 254 -16.10 13.51 -10.19
C PHE A 254 -17.09 13.01 -11.23
N GLU A 255 -18.05 13.82 -11.70
CA GLU A 255 -19.06 13.36 -12.67
C GLU A 255 -18.44 12.90 -13.99
N PRO A 256 -17.46 13.59 -14.60
CA PRO A 256 -16.81 13.10 -15.82
C PRO A 256 -16.12 11.74 -15.60
N ILE A 257 -15.45 11.56 -14.46
CA ILE A 257 -14.79 10.31 -14.12
C ILE A 257 -15.80 9.17 -13.92
N MET A 258 -16.92 9.43 -13.23
CA MET A 258 -17.99 8.44 -13.05
C MET A 258 -18.66 8.05 -14.38
N LEU A 259 -18.80 8.99 -15.30
CA LEU A 259 -19.36 8.72 -16.64
C LEU A 259 -18.43 7.89 -17.52
N ALA A 260 -17.12 7.89 -17.23
CA ALA A 260 -16.10 7.12 -17.94
C ALA A 260 -15.78 5.76 -17.28
N SER A 261 -16.49 5.35 -16.21
CA SER A 261 -16.10 4.21 -15.37
C SER A 261 -17.29 3.34 -14.95
N ASP A 262 -17.80 2.53 -15.88
CA ASP A 262 -18.96 1.68 -15.64
C ASP A 262 -18.68 0.59 -14.62
N GLN A 263 -17.56 -0.14 -14.75
CA GLN A 263 -17.19 -1.24 -13.86
C GLN A 263 -16.95 -0.75 -12.42
N ILE A 264 -16.29 0.39 -12.28
CA ILE A 264 -16.00 0.98 -10.96
C ILE A 264 -17.30 1.45 -10.30
N CYS A 265 -18.15 2.20 -11.01
CA CYS A 265 -19.41 2.71 -10.46
C CYS A 265 -20.38 1.60 -10.09
N ASP A 266 -20.50 0.57 -10.92
CA ASP A 266 -21.36 -0.60 -10.65
C ASP A 266 -20.81 -1.45 -9.50
N GLY A 267 -19.48 -1.58 -9.41
CA GLY A 267 -18.79 -2.24 -8.29
C GLY A 267 -18.97 -1.53 -6.94
N ILE A 268 -19.03 -0.19 -6.93
CA ILE A 268 -19.40 0.58 -5.74
C ILE A 268 -20.88 0.35 -5.41
N GLY A 269 -21.78 0.65 -6.34
CA GLY A 269 -23.19 0.29 -6.32
C GLY A 269 -24.04 0.99 -5.24
N TYR A 270 -23.55 2.06 -4.61
CA TYR A 270 -24.28 2.85 -3.60
C TYR A 270 -23.75 4.28 -3.51
N PRO A 271 -24.59 5.24 -2.99
CA PRO A 271 -24.13 6.59 -2.69
C PRO A 271 -23.16 6.61 -1.52
N VAL A 272 -22.16 7.51 -1.60
CA VAL A 272 -21.14 7.75 -0.58
C VAL A 272 -21.23 9.17 -0.06
N GLU A 273 -21.20 9.32 1.27
CA GLU A 273 -21.26 10.61 1.95
C GLU A 273 -19.84 11.19 2.11
N LEU A 274 -19.66 12.47 1.76
CA LEU A 274 -18.46 13.25 2.04
C LEU A 274 -18.82 14.42 2.95
N LYS A 275 -18.38 14.39 4.19
CA LYS A 275 -18.51 15.49 5.17
C LYS A 275 -17.25 16.33 5.16
N MET A 276 -17.41 17.65 5.03
CA MET A 276 -16.33 18.62 4.96
C MET A 276 -16.66 19.81 5.85
N GLY A 277 -16.45 19.64 7.15
CA GLY A 277 -16.89 20.61 8.15
C GLY A 277 -18.43 20.78 8.13
N PRO A 278 -18.96 22.00 7.84
CA PRO A 278 -20.40 22.22 7.76
C PRO A 278 -21.05 21.71 6.48
N GLU A 279 -20.26 21.42 5.44
CA GLU A 279 -20.76 20.99 4.14
C GLU A 279 -20.82 19.46 4.07
N THR A 280 -21.87 18.94 3.44
CA THR A 280 -22.00 17.53 3.13
C THR A 280 -22.39 17.37 1.67
N VAL A 281 -21.68 16.51 0.96
CA VAL A 281 -21.91 16.19 -0.44
C VAL A 281 -22.09 14.69 -0.58
N VAL A 282 -22.97 14.27 -1.48
CA VAL A 282 -23.20 12.85 -1.81
C VAL A 282 -22.67 12.56 -3.19
N VAL A 283 -21.75 11.61 -3.28
CA VAL A 283 -21.31 11.02 -4.57
C VAL A 283 -22.22 9.82 -4.86
N ASP A 284 -23.19 10.01 -5.74
CA ASP A 284 -24.21 9.01 -6.08
C ASP A 284 -23.71 8.18 -7.29
N PHE A 285 -22.90 7.15 -6.99
CA PHE A 285 -22.29 6.31 -8.02
C PHE A 285 -23.31 5.60 -8.93
N PRO A 286 -24.42 5.03 -8.41
CA PRO A 286 -25.46 4.47 -9.27
C PRO A 286 -26.08 5.45 -10.27
N LYS A 287 -26.17 6.73 -9.91
CA LYS A 287 -26.71 7.79 -10.77
C LYS A 287 -25.63 8.58 -11.50
N ARG A 288 -24.36 8.32 -11.21
CA ARG A 288 -23.20 9.05 -11.75
C ARG A 288 -23.32 10.57 -11.59
N THR A 289 -23.77 11.01 -10.40
CA THR A 289 -23.97 12.42 -10.11
C THR A 289 -23.50 12.77 -8.70
N VAL A 290 -23.14 14.03 -8.52
CA VAL A 290 -22.78 14.60 -7.24
C VAL A 290 -23.88 15.57 -6.80
N ARG A 291 -24.42 15.41 -5.61
CA ARG A 291 -25.61 16.14 -5.15
C ARG A 291 -25.56 16.47 -3.67
N GLU A 292 -26.49 17.28 -3.22
CA GLU A 292 -26.77 17.48 -1.81
C GLU A 292 -27.42 16.21 -1.19
N PRO A 293 -27.23 15.97 0.14
CA PRO A 293 -27.91 14.89 0.84
C PRO A 293 -29.43 15.14 0.89
N ILE A 294 -30.20 14.05 0.84
CA ILE A 294 -31.66 14.10 1.08
C ILE A 294 -31.92 13.93 2.58
N PRO A 295 -32.89 14.61 3.18
CA PRO A 295 -33.23 14.44 4.58
C PRO A 295 -33.40 12.96 4.97
N ASP A 296 -32.83 12.55 6.11
CA ASP A 296 -32.88 11.19 6.67
C ASP A 296 -32.22 10.10 5.78
N GLU A 297 -31.43 10.47 4.77
CA GLU A 297 -30.69 9.54 3.95
C GLU A 297 -29.64 8.78 4.76
N LYS A 298 -29.59 7.45 4.57
CA LYS A 298 -28.61 6.57 5.24
C LYS A 298 -27.56 6.10 4.26
N PHE A 299 -26.31 6.28 4.63
CA PHE A 299 -25.18 5.89 3.81
C PHE A 299 -24.53 4.61 4.34
N ARG A 300 -24.08 3.76 3.40
CA ARG A 300 -23.31 2.55 3.71
C ARG A 300 -21.84 2.87 3.92
N TYR A 301 -21.37 3.96 3.37
CA TYR A 301 -19.98 4.40 3.42
C TYR A 301 -19.92 5.92 3.46
N GLY A 302 -18.98 6.44 4.21
CA GLY A 302 -18.76 7.89 4.24
C GLY A 302 -17.39 8.25 4.77
N PHE A 303 -17.01 9.48 4.47
CA PHE A 303 -15.75 10.10 4.85
C PHE A 303 -16.02 11.47 5.49
N GLU A 304 -15.22 11.80 6.48
CA GLU A 304 -15.13 13.16 7.02
C GLU A 304 -13.70 13.65 6.79
N ILE A 305 -13.56 14.70 5.99
CA ILE A 305 -12.29 15.27 5.55
C ILE A 305 -12.32 16.75 5.82
N ALA A 306 -11.24 17.31 6.35
CA ALA A 306 -11.15 18.76 6.58
C ALA A 306 -11.32 19.54 5.26
N PRO A 307 -12.16 20.61 5.24
CA PRO A 307 -12.48 21.33 4.01
C PRO A 307 -11.24 21.93 3.33
N GLU A 308 -10.23 22.38 4.08
CA GLU A 308 -8.95 22.87 3.55
C GLU A 308 -8.19 21.81 2.74
N LEU A 309 -8.24 20.55 3.14
CA LEU A 309 -7.61 19.46 2.39
C LEU A 309 -8.35 19.19 1.08
N VAL A 310 -9.69 19.11 1.13
CA VAL A 310 -10.50 18.91 -0.08
C VAL A 310 -10.30 20.06 -1.06
N ARG A 311 -10.33 21.31 -0.58
CA ARG A 311 -10.08 22.49 -1.42
C ARG A 311 -8.68 22.48 -2.01
N THR A 312 -7.68 22.04 -1.27
CA THR A 312 -6.30 21.93 -1.74
C THR A 312 -6.19 20.93 -2.90
N VAL A 313 -6.68 19.71 -2.73
CA VAL A 313 -6.59 18.68 -3.78
C VAL A 313 -7.43 19.03 -5.02
N LEU A 314 -8.53 19.75 -4.86
CA LEU A 314 -9.33 20.27 -5.99
C LEU A 314 -8.61 21.39 -6.73
N ARG A 315 -8.02 22.38 -6.01
CA ARG A 315 -7.22 23.46 -6.58
C ARG A 315 -6.05 22.93 -7.39
N ASP A 316 -5.34 21.95 -6.83
CA ASP A 316 -4.12 21.37 -7.39
C ASP A 316 -4.42 20.30 -8.45
N ASN A 317 -5.71 20.06 -8.71
CA ASN A 317 -6.19 19.04 -9.65
C ASN A 317 -5.60 17.65 -9.38
N GLU A 318 -5.50 17.29 -8.10
CA GLU A 318 -4.82 16.08 -7.64
C GLU A 318 -5.44 14.80 -8.25
N PRO A 319 -4.66 13.97 -8.95
CA PRO A 319 -5.17 12.79 -9.62
C PRO A 319 -5.40 11.58 -8.70
N ASP A 320 -4.87 11.63 -7.45
CA ASP A 320 -4.83 10.50 -6.54
C ASP A 320 -5.06 10.93 -5.08
N TRP A 321 -6.33 10.92 -4.67
CA TRP A 321 -6.69 11.27 -3.29
C TRP A 321 -6.31 10.18 -2.28
N VAL A 322 -6.04 8.95 -2.75
CA VAL A 322 -5.57 7.88 -1.86
C VAL A 322 -4.17 8.21 -1.35
N ASN A 323 -3.26 8.59 -2.23
CA ASN A 323 -1.90 8.92 -1.84
C ASN A 323 -1.79 10.29 -1.14
N THR A 324 -2.66 11.25 -1.45
CA THR A 324 -2.60 12.59 -0.85
C THR A 324 -3.40 12.73 0.43
N ILE A 325 -4.66 12.29 0.47
CA ILE A 325 -5.53 12.44 1.65
C ILE A 325 -5.51 11.18 2.51
N PHE A 326 -5.79 10.00 1.93
CA PHE A 326 -6.05 8.81 2.75
C PHE A 326 -4.78 8.27 3.41
N LEU A 327 -3.65 8.22 2.73
CA LEU A 327 -2.37 7.84 3.34
C LEU A 327 -1.88 8.84 4.40
N SER A 328 -2.32 10.10 4.32
CA SER A 328 -2.02 11.08 5.37
C SER A 328 -2.72 10.80 6.69
N THR A 329 -3.75 9.92 6.69
CA THR A 329 -4.62 9.61 7.84
C THR A 329 -5.40 10.80 8.41
N ARG A 330 -5.41 11.96 7.71
CA ARG A 330 -6.11 13.19 8.12
C ARG A 330 -7.58 13.19 7.71
N PHE A 331 -8.27 12.08 7.98
CA PHE A 331 -9.71 11.92 7.74
C PHE A 331 -10.30 10.90 8.70
N ARG A 332 -11.61 10.86 8.77
CA ARG A 332 -12.35 9.77 9.41
C ARG A 332 -13.21 9.07 8.37
N ALA A 333 -13.48 7.80 8.58
CA ALA A 333 -14.34 7.01 7.73
C ALA A 333 -15.30 6.15 8.56
N TRP A 334 -16.46 5.83 7.99
CA TRP A 334 -17.37 4.81 8.52
C TRP A 334 -17.92 3.96 7.38
N ARG A 335 -18.29 2.74 7.71
CA ARG A 335 -18.93 1.85 6.76
C ARG A 335 -19.85 0.84 7.44
N VAL A 336 -20.89 0.43 6.71
CA VAL A 336 -21.74 -0.69 7.06
C VAL A 336 -21.48 -1.82 6.09
N GLY A 337 -20.93 -2.93 6.59
CA GLY A 337 -20.55 -4.08 5.77
C GLY A 337 -19.06 -4.16 5.44
N GLY A 338 -18.74 -4.90 4.39
CA GLY A 338 -17.36 -5.17 3.97
C GLY A 338 -16.65 -3.99 3.34
N TYR A 339 -15.35 -4.16 3.12
CA TYR A 339 -14.52 -3.28 2.32
C TYR A 339 -15.03 -3.25 0.87
N ASN A 340 -14.87 -2.11 0.20
CA ASN A 340 -15.17 -1.95 -1.22
C ASN A 340 -13.93 -1.38 -1.92
N GLU A 341 -13.26 -2.20 -2.71
CA GLU A 341 -12.04 -1.80 -3.41
C GLU A 341 -12.30 -0.80 -4.52
N TYR A 342 -13.44 -0.92 -5.23
CA TYR A 342 -13.80 -0.01 -6.30
C TYR A 342 -13.89 1.44 -5.83
N LEU A 343 -14.32 1.64 -4.57
CA LEU A 343 -14.41 2.98 -3.98
C LEU A 343 -13.02 3.63 -3.84
N TYR A 344 -12.03 2.89 -3.36
CA TYR A 344 -10.66 3.40 -3.26
C TYR A 344 -9.98 3.50 -4.61
N THR A 345 -10.26 2.57 -5.52
CA THR A 345 -9.80 2.67 -6.91
C THR A 345 -10.33 3.94 -7.58
N PHE A 346 -11.60 4.29 -7.36
CA PHE A 346 -12.15 5.56 -7.85
C PHE A 346 -11.33 6.76 -7.38
N PHE A 347 -11.08 6.87 -6.07
CA PHE A 347 -10.30 7.98 -5.51
C PHE A 347 -8.82 7.98 -5.91
N LYS A 348 -8.27 6.85 -6.34
CA LYS A 348 -6.89 6.74 -6.86
C LYS A 348 -6.80 7.09 -8.34
N CYS A 349 -7.91 7.07 -9.07
CA CYS A 349 -7.95 7.16 -10.53
C CYS A 349 -8.77 8.37 -11.02
N LEU A 350 -8.44 9.56 -10.55
CA LEU A 350 -9.18 10.79 -10.88
C LEU A 350 -8.66 11.50 -12.16
N THR A 351 -8.20 10.74 -13.16
CA THR A 351 -7.93 11.22 -14.51
C THR A 351 -8.48 10.24 -15.53
N ASP A 352 -8.77 10.73 -16.75
CA ASP A 352 -9.31 9.90 -17.84
C ASP A 352 -8.42 8.69 -18.15
N GLU A 353 -7.09 8.86 -18.15
CA GLU A 353 -6.12 7.79 -18.40
C GLU A 353 -6.16 6.72 -17.31
N ARG A 354 -6.10 7.13 -16.02
CA ARG A 354 -6.10 6.20 -14.89
C ARG A 354 -7.43 5.46 -14.77
N VAL A 355 -8.54 6.17 -14.91
CA VAL A 355 -9.86 5.55 -14.78
C VAL A 355 -10.13 4.58 -15.92
N ALA A 356 -9.75 4.91 -17.15
CA ALA A 356 -9.89 4.01 -18.30
C ALA A 356 -9.04 2.73 -18.11
N TYR A 357 -7.81 2.85 -17.60
CA TYR A 357 -6.97 1.71 -17.30
C TYR A 357 -7.60 0.80 -16.22
N ALA A 358 -8.07 1.39 -15.12
CA ALA A 358 -8.64 0.62 -14.00
C ALA A 358 -9.99 -0.02 -14.39
N ASP A 359 -10.85 0.69 -15.10
CA ASP A 359 -12.14 0.18 -15.55
C ASP A 359 -11.96 -0.95 -16.57
N GLY A 360 -11.02 -0.81 -17.52
CA GLY A 360 -10.63 -1.85 -18.48
C GLY A 360 -10.10 -3.11 -17.78
N TRP A 361 -9.25 -2.96 -16.77
CA TRP A 361 -8.78 -4.09 -15.98
C TRP A 361 -9.92 -4.84 -15.30
N PHE A 362 -10.87 -4.15 -14.70
CA PHE A 362 -12.01 -4.81 -14.06
C PHE A 362 -12.90 -5.53 -15.11
N ALA A 363 -13.03 -4.99 -16.31
CA ALA A 363 -13.74 -5.64 -17.41
C ALA A 363 -13.04 -6.93 -17.86
N GLU A 364 -11.71 -6.92 -18.02
CA GLU A 364 -10.91 -8.08 -18.44
C GLU A 364 -10.78 -9.16 -17.36
N ALA A 365 -11.02 -8.80 -16.12
CA ALA A 365 -10.81 -9.65 -14.96
C ALA A 365 -11.66 -10.94 -14.94
N HIS A 366 -12.59 -11.13 -15.85
CA HIS A 366 -13.54 -12.24 -15.87
C HIS A 366 -13.09 -13.46 -16.70
N ASP A 367 -11.98 -13.40 -17.45
CA ASP A 367 -11.66 -14.37 -18.51
C ASP A 367 -10.69 -15.52 -18.11
N ASP A 368 -9.96 -15.47 -16.97
CA ASP A 368 -9.08 -16.57 -16.56
C ASP A 368 -9.86 -17.74 -15.97
N THR A 369 -9.88 -18.87 -16.71
CA THR A 369 -10.58 -20.10 -16.31
C THR A 369 -9.69 -21.16 -15.68
N SER A 370 -8.37 -20.93 -15.55
CA SER A 370 -7.43 -21.90 -14.98
C SER A 370 -7.75 -22.23 -13.52
N THR A 371 -7.55 -23.50 -13.16
CA THR A 371 -7.78 -24.02 -11.80
C THR A 371 -6.52 -24.65 -11.22
N ILE A 372 -6.47 -24.74 -9.91
CA ILE A 372 -5.42 -25.42 -9.13
C ILE A 372 -6.06 -26.22 -8.00
N THR A 373 -5.33 -27.17 -7.46
CA THR A 373 -5.75 -27.93 -6.27
C THR A 373 -5.02 -27.40 -5.04
N LEU A 374 -5.79 -27.02 -4.00
CA LEU A 374 -5.29 -26.59 -2.68
C LEU A 374 -6.06 -27.35 -1.60
N ASP A 375 -5.36 -28.16 -0.80
CA ASP A 375 -5.88 -28.87 0.39
C ASP A 375 -7.25 -29.58 0.16
N GLY A 376 -7.38 -30.33 -0.95
CA GLY A 376 -8.59 -31.06 -1.28
C GLY A 376 -9.71 -30.22 -1.91
N TRP A 377 -9.38 -29.03 -2.38
CA TRP A 377 -10.29 -28.16 -3.12
C TRP A 377 -9.69 -27.82 -4.50
N GLU A 378 -10.49 -27.95 -5.54
CA GLU A 378 -10.21 -27.35 -6.83
C GLU A 378 -10.68 -25.90 -6.78
N VAL A 379 -9.78 -24.95 -7.01
CA VAL A 379 -10.09 -23.51 -6.96
C VAL A 379 -9.56 -22.82 -8.21
N GLN A 380 -10.18 -21.72 -8.61
CA GLN A 380 -9.60 -20.88 -9.66
C GLN A 380 -8.20 -20.42 -9.26
N ARG A 381 -7.27 -20.44 -10.20
CA ARG A 381 -5.87 -20.10 -9.94
C ARG A 381 -5.68 -18.63 -9.56
N ARG A 382 -6.43 -17.74 -10.20
CA ARG A 382 -6.29 -16.31 -9.99
C ARG A 382 -7.26 -15.80 -8.92
N CYS A 383 -6.72 -15.14 -7.91
CA CYS A 383 -7.50 -14.49 -6.87
C CYS A 383 -8.53 -13.53 -7.49
N PRO A 384 -9.83 -13.63 -7.15
CA PRO A 384 -10.85 -12.73 -7.68
C PRO A 384 -10.59 -11.25 -7.42
N HIS A 385 -9.83 -10.93 -6.37
CA HIS A 385 -9.51 -9.54 -6.00
C HIS A 385 -8.54 -8.90 -7.02
N LEU A 386 -7.24 -9.19 -6.94
CA LEU A 386 -6.20 -8.58 -7.77
C LEU A 386 -5.35 -9.62 -8.51
N LYS A 387 -5.95 -10.72 -8.94
CA LYS A 387 -5.32 -11.73 -9.81
C LYS A 387 -4.05 -12.41 -9.26
N ALA A 388 -3.75 -12.26 -7.97
CA ALA A 388 -2.66 -13.00 -7.34
C ALA A 388 -2.77 -14.50 -7.62
N ASP A 389 -1.64 -15.18 -7.83
CA ASP A 389 -1.61 -16.62 -8.01
C ASP A 389 -1.91 -17.33 -6.67
N LEU A 390 -3.07 -17.95 -6.56
CA LEU A 390 -3.48 -18.67 -5.35
C LEU A 390 -2.66 -19.94 -5.10
N ALA A 391 -1.95 -20.47 -6.10
CA ALA A 391 -0.97 -21.54 -5.87
C ALA A 391 0.18 -21.06 -4.96
N ARG A 392 0.49 -19.76 -5.00
CA ARG A 392 1.54 -19.12 -4.19
C ARG A 392 1.01 -18.48 -2.92
N PHE A 393 -0.08 -17.75 -3.03
CA PHE A 393 -0.58 -16.88 -1.96
C PHE A 393 -1.84 -17.42 -1.27
N GLY A 394 -2.40 -18.54 -1.74
CA GLY A 394 -3.58 -19.16 -1.14
C GLY A 394 -3.20 -20.02 0.05
N VAL A 395 -3.86 -19.79 1.18
CA VAL A 395 -3.76 -20.63 2.38
C VAL A 395 -5.15 -21.10 2.75
N VAL A 396 -5.30 -22.41 2.91
CA VAL A 396 -6.58 -23.04 3.31
C VAL A 396 -6.53 -23.41 4.78
N GLU A 397 -7.50 -22.91 5.54
CA GLU A 397 -7.73 -23.29 6.93
C GLU A 397 -9.17 -23.81 7.08
N GLY A 398 -9.31 -25.12 7.19
CA GLY A 398 -10.61 -25.77 7.23
C GLY A 398 -11.40 -25.58 5.92
N THR A 399 -12.41 -24.74 5.92
CA THR A 399 -13.21 -24.40 4.72
C THR A 399 -13.05 -22.95 4.29
N THR A 400 -12.00 -22.29 4.76
CA THR A 400 -11.70 -20.90 4.38
C THR A 400 -10.41 -20.85 3.59
N LEU A 401 -10.46 -20.28 2.39
CA LEU A 401 -9.28 -19.90 1.62
C LEU A 401 -8.98 -18.44 1.89
N THR A 402 -7.74 -18.13 2.25
CA THR A 402 -7.25 -16.75 2.39
C THR A 402 -6.13 -16.50 1.38
N CYS A 403 -6.23 -15.42 0.61
CA CYS A 403 -5.13 -14.93 -0.20
C CYS A 403 -4.23 -14.03 0.67
N ASN A 404 -3.04 -14.49 1.04
CA ASN A 404 -2.14 -13.79 1.93
C ASN A 404 -1.61 -12.47 1.36
N LEU A 405 -1.65 -12.29 0.03
CA LEU A 405 -1.14 -11.07 -0.59
C LEU A 405 -1.89 -9.82 -0.09
N HIS A 406 -3.23 -9.90 0.00
CA HIS A 406 -4.05 -8.78 0.48
C HIS A 406 -4.99 -9.15 1.64
N GLY A 407 -4.98 -10.41 2.08
CA GLY A 407 -5.79 -10.90 3.19
C GLY A 407 -7.27 -11.09 2.86
N TRP A 408 -7.62 -11.23 1.58
CA TRP A 408 -8.98 -11.56 1.19
C TRP A 408 -9.27 -13.03 1.43
N ALA A 409 -10.47 -13.32 1.92
CA ALA A 409 -10.88 -14.67 2.32
C ALA A 409 -12.21 -15.07 1.69
N TRP A 410 -12.35 -16.39 1.44
CA TRP A 410 -13.53 -17.01 0.83
C TRP A 410 -13.95 -18.25 1.59
N ASP A 411 -15.26 -18.46 1.68
CA ASP A 411 -15.83 -19.73 2.12
C ASP A 411 -15.82 -20.73 0.95
N LEU A 412 -15.02 -21.77 1.05
CA LEU A 412 -14.83 -22.78 0.00
C LEU A 412 -16.08 -23.64 -0.26
N LYS A 413 -17.02 -23.73 0.69
CA LYS A 413 -18.29 -24.44 0.48
C LYS A 413 -19.23 -23.71 -0.45
N THR A 414 -19.16 -22.40 -0.47
CA THR A 414 -20.10 -21.53 -1.20
C THR A 414 -19.45 -20.66 -2.25
N GLY A 415 -18.14 -20.56 -2.26
CA GLY A 415 -17.38 -19.61 -3.07
C GLY A 415 -17.58 -18.12 -2.69
N ARG A 416 -18.32 -17.86 -1.60
CA ARG A 416 -18.64 -16.49 -1.18
C ARG A 416 -17.41 -15.79 -0.59
N CYS A 417 -17.13 -14.58 -1.06
CA CYS A 417 -16.14 -13.72 -0.43
C CYS A 417 -16.58 -13.30 0.98
N LEU A 418 -15.71 -13.50 1.97
CA LEU A 418 -15.91 -13.12 3.37
C LEU A 418 -15.41 -11.73 3.68
N THR A 419 -14.52 -11.20 2.84
CA THR A 419 -13.88 -9.88 3.04
C THR A 419 -14.71 -8.75 2.45
N SER A 420 -15.28 -8.94 1.26
CA SER A 420 -16.05 -7.92 0.55
C SER A 420 -17.28 -8.54 -0.11
N LYS A 421 -18.23 -7.70 -0.50
CA LYS A 421 -19.36 -8.11 -1.32
C LYS A 421 -18.91 -8.19 -2.79
N GLY A 422 -19.37 -9.20 -3.51
CA GLY A 422 -18.90 -9.49 -4.87
C GLY A 422 -17.65 -10.37 -4.84
N HIS A 423 -16.97 -10.51 -5.96
CA HIS A 423 -15.74 -11.30 -6.12
C HIS A 423 -15.85 -12.76 -5.68
N PRO A 424 -16.86 -13.53 -6.17
CA PRO A 424 -16.99 -14.93 -5.81
C PRO A 424 -15.78 -15.71 -6.30
N LEU A 425 -15.35 -16.69 -5.50
CA LEU A 425 -14.33 -17.66 -5.87
C LEU A 425 -15.00 -18.86 -6.53
N ARG A 426 -14.52 -19.29 -7.69
CA ARG A 426 -14.89 -20.58 -8.26
C ARG A 426 -14.10 -21.67 -7.53
N CYS A 427 -14.81 -22.55 -6.86
CA CYS A 427 -14.23 -23.65 -6.09
C CYS A 427 -15.19 -24.82 -5.98
N SER A 428 -14.62 -26.03 -5.88
CA SER A 428 -15.32 -27.27 -5.63
C SER A 428 -14.45 -28.25 -4.84
N PRO A 429 -15.00 -29.16 -4.05
CA PRO A 429 -14.22 -30.25 -3.50
C PRO A 429 -13.61 -31.12 -4.62
N THR A 430 -12.37 -31.62 -4.43
CA THR A 430 -11.68 -32.52 -5.36
C THR A 430 -12.15 -33.95 -5.23
#